data_76e1db9cdb31b1a32ba243b52641cd5a
#
_entry.id   76e1db9cdb31b1a32ba243b52641cd5a
#
_cell.length_a   1.000
_cell.length_b   1.000
_cell.length_c   1.000
_cell.angle_alpha   90.00
_cell.angle_beta   90.00
_cell.angle_gamma   90.00
#
_symmetry.space_group_name_H-M   'P 1'
#
loop_
_entity.id
_entity.type
_entity.pdbx_description
1 polymer ?
#
loop_
_entity_poly.entity_id
_entity_poly.type
_entity_poly.pdbx_seq_one_letter_code
_entity_poly.pdbx_strand_id
1 'polypeptide(L)'
;MGYKLAGYKHLGGVEIDPRMAQIYRTNHNPKHFYLEDIRLFNKRTDLPEELYHLDLLDGSPPCTTFSLCGKREAGWGVKKRFNEGQAKQVLDDLVFVYCDTVRKLQPKVAIL
;
A
#
# COMPACT_ATOMS: atom_id res chain seq x y z
N MET A 1 -0.67 4.61 -13.48
CA MET A 1 -0.45 5.36 -14.74
C MET A 1 -1.45 6.51 -14.89
N GLY A 2 -2.74 6.31 -14.61
CA GLY A 2 -3.80 7.32 -14.76
C GLY A 2 -3.53 8.64 -14.03
N TYR A 3 -3.04 8.59 -12.81
CA TYR A 3 -2.71 9.80 -12.05
C TYR A 3 -1.63 10.66 -12.73
N LYS A 4 -0.62 10.03 -13.33
CA LYS A 4 0.42 10.76 -14.07
C LYS A 4 -0.16 11.45 -15.31
N LEU A 5 -1.08 10.79 -16.01
CA LEU A 5 -1.79 11.36 -17.15
C LEU A 5 -2.71 12.53 -16.73
N ALA A 6 -3.23 12.50 -15.51
CA ALA A 6 -4.02 13.57 -14.92
C ALA A 6 -3.15 14.72 -14.34
N GLY A 7 -1.83 14.68 -14.52
CA GLY A 7 -0.92 15.74 -14.09
C GLY A 7 -0.40 15.60 -12.66
N TYR A 8 -0.68 14.51 -11.96
CA TYR A 8 -0.12 14.28 -10.63
C TYR A 8 1.35 13.88 -10.70
N LYS A 9 2.15 14.49 -9.84
CA LYS A 9 3.55 14.10 -9.63
C LYS A 9 3.62 12.92 -8.66
N HIS A 10 4.25 11.84 -9.09
CA HIS A 10 4.40 10.64 -8.28
C HIS A 10 5.54 10.79 -7.25
N LEU A 11 5.21 10.89 -5.98
CA LEU A 11 6.20 11.09 -4.91
C LEU A 11 6.73 9.78 -4.34
N GLY A 12 5.88 8.79 -4.11
CA GLY A 12 6.36 7.61 -3.42
C GLY A 12 5.47 6.38 -3.54
N GLY A 13 5.97 5.28 -3.00
CA GLY A 13 5.24 4.03 -2.89
C GLY A 13 5.81 3.14 -1.80
N VAL A 14 4.95 2.27 -1.27
CA VAL A 14 5.31 1.21 -0.32
C VAL A 14 4.87 -0.11 -0.91
N GLU A 15 5.75 -1.09 -0.97
CA GLU A 15 5.48 -2.43 -1.49
C GLU A 15 6.28 -3.46 -0.72
N ILE A 16 5.65 -4.57 -0.36
CA ILE A 16 6.29 -5.64 0.40
C ILE A 16 6.94 -6.69 -0.50
N ASP A 17 6.41 -6.90 -1.71
CA ASP A 17 6.93 -7.91 -2.64
C ASP A 17 8.06 -7.33 -3.52
N PRO A 18 9.28 -7.90 -3.47
CA PRO A 18 10.42 -7.39 -4.23
C PRO A 18 10.19 -7.39 -5.75
N ARG A 19 9.45 -8.35 -6.29
CA ARG A 19 9.16 -8.42 -7.73
C ARG A 19 8.21 -7.32 -8.16
N MET A 20 7.15 -7.12 -7.37
CA MET A 20 6.20 -6.03 -7.62
C MET A 20 6.88 -4.68 -7.45
N ALA A 21 7.76 -4.54 -6.46
CA ALA A 21 8.57 -3.35 -6.25
C ALA A 21 9.46 -3.03 -7.45
N GLN A 22 10.08 -4.03 -8.07
CA GLN A 22 10.91 -3.84 -9.26
C GLN A 22 10.06 -3.33 -10.43
N ILE A 23 8.92 -3.96 -10.71
CA ILE A 23 7.99 -3.53 -11.76
C ILE A 23 7.51 -2.10 -11.51
N TYR A 24 7.12 -1.80 -10.28
CA TYR A 24 6.65 -0.49 -9.88
C TYR A 24 7.70 0.60 -10.08
N ARG A 25 8.93 0.36 -9.64
CA ARG A 25 10.06 1.30 -9.82
C ARG A 25 10.35 1.55 -11.29
N THR A 26 10.35 0.49 -12.11
CA THR A 26 10.59 0.60 -13.56
C THR A 26 9.53 1.45 -14.25
N ASN A 27 8.26 1.27 -13.88
CA ASN A 27 7.14 1.94 -14.55
C ASN A 27 6.91 3.37 -14.05
N HIS A 28 7.18 3.63 -12.78
CA HIS A 28 6.78 4.88 -12.13
C HIS A 28 7.95 5.76 -11.71
N ASN A 29 9.13 5.19 -11.48
CA ASN A 29 10.32 5.90 -11.01
C ASN A 29 10.01 6.86 -9.85
N PRO A 30 9.46 6.35 -8.72
CA PRO A 30 9.05 7.19 -7.60
C PRO A 30 10.25 7.86 -6.94
N LYS A 31 10.09 9.08 -6.44
CA LYS A 31 11.13 9.81 -5.71
C LYS A 31 11.52 9.11 -4.41
N HIS A 32 10.52 8.60 -3.67
CA HIS A 32 10.69 7.84 -2.44
C HIS A 32 10.04 6.47 -2.59
N PHE A 33 10.76 5.42 -2.24
CA PHE A 33 10.23 4.07 -2.33
C PHE A 33 10.67 3.24 -1.15
N TYR A 34 9.70 2.54 -0.53
CA TYR A 34 9.93 1.71 0.64
C TYR A 34 9.55 0.26 0.32
N LEU A 35 10.56 -0.62 0.26
CA LEU A 35 10.36 -2.06 0.11
C LEU A 35 10.22 -2.68 1.50
N GLU A 36 9.03 -2.62 2.06
CA GLU A 36 8.74 -3.11 3.40
C GLU A 36 7.24 -3.30 3.63
N ASP A 37 6.89 -3.95 4.72
CA ASP A 37 5.50 -4.01 5.19
C ASP A 37 5.02 -2.59 5.54
N ILE A 38 3.81 -2.25 5.12
CA ILE A 38 3.16 -0.97 5.41
C ILE A 38 3.06 -0.69 6.93
N ARG A 39 3.02 -1.73 7.75
CA ARG A 39 3.03 -1.61 9.22
C ARG A 39 4.35 -1.04 9.74
N LEU A 40 5.47 -1.43 9.11
CA LEU A 40 6.79 -0.87 9.42
C LEU A 40 6.89 0.57 8.94
N PHE A 41 6.42 0.83 7.73
CA PHE A 41 6.33 2.19 7.20
C PHE A 41 5.56 3.13 8.14
N ASN A 42 4.43 2.68 8.69
CA ASN A 42 3.64 3.48 9.63
C ASN A 42 4.37 3.80 10.94
N LYS A 43 5.36 3.00 11.32
CA LYS A 43 6.19 3.23 12.51
C LYS A 43 7.39 4.13 12.26
N ARG A 44 7.70 4.46 11.01
CA ARG A 44 8.84 5.30 10.68
C ARG A 44 8.69 6.73 11.23
N THR A 45 9.80 7.28 11.69
CA THR A 45 9.92 8.67 12.13
C THR A 45 10.84 9.50 11.20
N ASP A 46 11.43 8.85 10.20
CA ASP A 46 12.44 9.39 9.28
C ASP A 46 11.88 9.74 7.89
N LEU A 47 10.56 9.86 7.76
CA LEU A 47 9.94 10.18 6.47
C LEU A 47 10.23 11.62 6.05
N PRO A 48 10.51 11.88 4.76
CA PRO A 48 10.66 13.23 4.26
C PRO A 48 9.37 14.02 4.44
N GLU A 49 9.50 15.31 4.74
CA GLU A 49 8.38 16.19 5.06
C GLU A 49 7.35 16.26 3.93
N GLU A 50 7.78 16.18 2.68
CA GLU A 50 6.86 16.23 1.53
C GLU A 50 5.82 15.09 1.53
N LEU A 51 6.07 13.97 2.21
CA LEU A 51 5.09 12.88 2.36
C LEU A 51 3.97 13.23 3.35
N TYR A 52 4.13 14.25 4.17
CA TYR A 52 3.08 14.79 5.04
C TYR A 52 2.24 15.91 4.39
N HIS A 53 2.50 16.20 3.10
CA HIS A 53 1.80 17.22 2.32
C HIS A 53 1.25 16.66 1.00
N LEU A 54 0.75 15.42 1.05
CA LEU A 54 0.20 14.75 -0.14
C LEU A 54 -1.15 15.34 -0.54
N ASP A 55 -1.33 15.58 -1.84
CA ASP A 55 -2.63 15.87 -2.40
C ASP A 55 -3.50 14.62 -2.48
N LEU A 56 -2.89 13.49 -2.81
CA LEU A 56 -3.58 12.22 -2.99
C LEU A 56 -2.75 11.07 -2.41
N LEU A 57 -3.40 10.21 -1.62
CA LEU A 57 -2.91 8.91 -1.21
C LEU A 57 -3.83 7.84 -1.77
N ASP A 58 -3.30 6.94 -2.58
CA ASP A 58 -4.02 5.79 -3.13
C ASP A 58 -3.54 4.50 -2.47
N GLY A 59 -4.45 3.64 -2.07
CA GLY A 59 -4.15 2.34 -1.51
C GLY A 59 -5.16 1.29 -1.93
N SER A 60 -4.66 0.12 -2.32
CA SER A 60 -5.49 -1.02 -2.69
C SER A 60 -5.15 -2.24 -1.83
N PRO A 61 -5.44 -2.18 -0.52
CA PRO A 61 -5.24 -3.35 0.33
C PRO A 61 -6.10 -4.51 -0.16
N PRO A 62 -5.55 -5.74 -0.19
CA PRO A 62 -6.34 -6.90 -0.58
C PRO A 62 -7.50 -7.11 0.39
N CYS A 63 -8.69 -7.27 -0.16
CA CYS A 63 -9.92 -7.48 0.62
C CYS A 63 -10.48 -8.91 0.47
N THR A 64 -9.60 -9.89 0.34
CA THR A 64 -9.98 -11.30 0.14
C THR A 64 -10.87 -11.86 1.25
N THR A 65 -10.73 -11.36 2.46
CA THR A 65 -11.53 -11.77 3.62
C THR A 65 -12.90 -11.07 3.67
N PHE A 66 -13.02 -9.87 3.10
CA PHE A 66 -14.24 -9.07 3.10
C PHE A 66 -15.04 -9.18 1.79
N SER A 67 -14.48 -9.77 0.74
CA SER A 67 -15.16 -9.91 -0.55
C SER A 67 -16.27 -10.96 -0.50
N LEU A 68 -17.40 -10.67 -1.16
CA LEU A 68 -18.48 -11.63 -1.36
C LEU A 68 -18.05 -12.86 -2.16
N CYS A 69 -17.02 -12.71 -3.01
CA CYS A 69 -16.44 -13.78 -3.82
C CYS A 69 -15.29 -14.51 -3.11
N GLY A 70 -14.84 -14.05 -1.95
CA GLY A 70 -13.80 -14.67 -1.15
C GLY A 70 -14.33 -15.68 -0.16
N LYS A 71 -13.55 -16.70 0.17
CA LYS A 71 -13.85 -17.61 1.28
C LYS A 71 -13.72 -16.83 2.60
N ARG A 72 -14.85 -16.52 3.18
CA ARG A 72 -14.98 -15.66 4.38
C ARG A 72 -14.45 -16.27 5.67
N GLU A 73 -14.12 -17.55 5.73
CA GLU A 73 -14.19 -18.19 7.01
C GLU A 73 -12.87 -18.65 7.57
N ALA A 74 -12.37 -19.46 7.80
CA ALA A 74 -11.29 -20.17 8.50
C ALA A 74 -9.90 -19.52 8.46
N GLY A 75 -9.71 -18.29 8.01
CA GLY A 75 -8.38 -17.73 7.72
C GLY A 75 -8.08 -16.37 8.34
N TRP A 76 -8.89 -15.87 9.28
CA TRP A 76 -8.61 -14.60 9.95
C TRP A 76 -7.30 -14.68 10.73
N GLY A 77 -6.39 -13.71 10.49
CA GLY A 77 -5.08 -13.66 11.13
C GLY A 77 -4.03 -14.62 10.55
N VAL A 78 -4.37 -15.47 9.59
CA VAL A 78 -3.44 -16.41 8.94
C VAL A 78 -2.68 -15.74 7.81
N LYS A 79 -1.38 -16.01 7.70
CA LYS A 79 -0.58 -15.56 6.56
C LYS A 79 -1.06 -16.22 5.27
N LYS A 80 -1.50 -15.40 4.33
CA LYS A 80 -1.99 -15.85 3.02
C LYS A 80 -0.96 -15.59 1.93
N ARG A 81 -1.01 -16.40 0.88
CA ARG A 81 -0.20 -16.26 -0.31
C ARG A 81 -1.12 -16.17 -1.52
N PHE A 82 -0.89 -15.21 -2.39
CA PHE A 82 -1.62 -15.11 -3.64
C PHE A 82 -1.20 -16.23 -4.62
N ASN A 83 -2.11 -16.61 -5.52
CA ASN A 83 -1.84 -17.64 -6.52
C ASN A 83 -0.65 -17.31 -7.44
N GLU A 84 -0.32 -16.05 -7.57
CA GLU A 84 0.80 -15.55 -8.39
C GLU A 84 2.16 -15.60 -7.67
N GLY A 85 2.23 -16.23 -6.49
CA GLY A 85 3.48 -16.42 -5.75
C GLY A 85 4.02 -15.16 -5.09
N GLN A 86 3.17 -14.23 -4.73
CA GLN A 86 3.52 -13.02 -3.98
C GLN A 86 3.98 -13.34 -2.54
N ALA A 87 4.60 -12.37 -1.89
CA ALA A 87 5.06 -12.52 -0.51
C ALA A 87 3.92 -12.89 0.45
N LYS A 88 4.21 -13.77 1.40
CA LYS A 88 3.26 -14.14 2.46
C LYS A 88 3.01 -12.95 3.38
N GLN A 89 1.75 -12.64 3.64
CA GLN A 89 1.36 -11.55 4.54
C GLN A 89 0.02 -11.84 5.22
N VAL A 90 -0.21 -11.17 6.34
CA VAL A 90 -1.53 -11.12 6.99
C VAL A 90 -2.34 -10.02 6.31
N LEU A 91 -3.49 -10.36 5.74
CA LEU A 91 -4.29 -9.47 4.91
C LEU A 91 -5.51 -8.89 5.61
N ASP A 92 -5.95 -9.56 6.68
CA ASP A 92 -7.27 -9.32 7.28
C ASP A 92 -7.42 -7.92 7.90
N ASP A 93 -6.31 -7.32 8.31
CA ASP A 93 -6.27 -5.99 8.95
C ASP A 93 -5.72 -4.87 8.05
N LEU A 94 -5.34 -5.18 6.81
CA LEU A 94 -4.66 -4.20 5.94
C LEU A 94 -5.48 -2.96 5.63
N VAL A 95 -6.80 -3.07 5.60
CA VAL A 95 -7.69 -1.90 5.45
C VAL A 95 -7.51 -0.94 6.63
N PHE A 96 -7.46 -1.47 7.85
CA PHE A 96 -7.23 -0.66 9.06
C PHE A 96 -5.82 -0.09 9.10
N VAL A 97 -4.83 -0.87 8.68
CA VAL A 97 -3.43 -0.41 8.55
C VAL A 97 -3.33 0.73 7.53
N TYR A 98 -4.08 0.67 6.42
CA TYR A 98 -4.18 1.77 5.47
C TYR A 98 -4.80 3.02 6.12
N CYS A 99 -5.86 2.86 6.91
CA CYS A 99 -6.42 3.97 7.68
C CYS A 99 -5.40 4.61 8.63
N ASP A 100 -4.52 3.81 9.23
CA ASP A 100 -3.42 4.34 10.06
C ASP A 100 -2.39 5.11 9.23
N THR A 101 -2.12 4.68 7.99
CA THR A 101 -1.30 5.44 7.05
C THR A 101 -1.93 6.79 6.71
N VAL A 102 -3.24 6.82 6.47
CA VAL A 102 -3.99 8.07 6.23
C VAL A 102 -3.89 9.00 7.45
N ARG A 103 -4.06 8.47 8.65
CA ARG A 103 -3.92 9.25 9.90
C ARG A 103 -2.52 9.82 10.07
N LYS A 104 -1.50 9.05 9.70
CA LYS A 104 -0.09 9.46 9.79
C LYS A 104 0.24 10.57 8.79
N LEU A 105 -0.12 10.39 7.53
CA LEU A 105 0.31 11.27 6.44
C LEU A 105 -0.65 12.45 6.21
N GLN A 106 -1.89 12.37 6.67
CA GLN A 106 -2.91 13.42 6.53
C GLN A 106 -3.03 13.97 5.10
N PRO A 107 -3.21 13.11 4.06
CA PRO A 107 -3.38 13.57 2.69
C PRO A 107 -4.66 14.39 2.54
N LYS A 108 -4.73 15.25 1.51
CA LYS A 108 -5.96 15.99 1.20
C LYS A 108 -7.08 15.05 0.74
N VAL A 109 -6.72 14.03 -0.02
CA VAL A 109 -7.63 12.98 -0.49
C VAL A 109 -7.00 11.62 -0.28
N ALA A 110 -7.76 10.67 0.22
CA ALA A 110 -7.39 9.25 0.32
C ALA A 110 -8.37 8.40 -0.46
N ILE A 111 -7.87 7.48 -1.27
CA ILE A 111 -8.65 6.53 -2.06
C ILE A 111 -8.34 5.11 -1.58
N LEU A 112 -9.39 4.30 -1.41
CA LEU A 112 -9.30 2.91 -0.99
C LEU A 112 -10.05 2.03 -1.98
#